data_bf4d325e6de168ad59d3efa4ed98ba32
#
_entry.id   bf4d325e6de168ad59d3efa4ed98ba32
#
_cell.length_a   1.000
_cell.length_b   1.000
_cell.length_c   1.000
_cell.angle_alpha   90.00
_cell.angle_beta   90.00
_cell.angle_gamma   90.00
#
_symmetry.space_group_name_H-M   'P 1'
#
loop_
_entity.id
_entity.type
_entity.pdbx_description
1 polymer ?
#
loop_
_entity_poly.entity_id
_entity_poly.type
_entity_poly.pdbx_seq_one_letter_code
_entity_poly.pdbx_strand_id
1 'polypeptide(L)'
;SVTCGDSFPRPGEAFIRKIDFRARTGRKETVNQMDKQMFVRILNSEMELATGCTEPGAVALTAAEAGAALRKAGGTRVEAVTVRASINIIKNAMSAGIPGTSYQGMDYAAAIGAVGGDPVHLLEVMNYVPREQMEEAAALVKAGKVKVEVAQVPQKLYVEVLVTSDGHTGRAVVRDLHTNVVLVEQDGVATLDKQHADPAAAGNSDVVTPEQIAEFLTVRSIWDYCTEELDPLHDPIDIIRSAVQVNTTISNEGLSKEYGLAIGRNLELNCRKGLMTRDLTTNAMVIASAGADARMAGAPVSVVANSGSGNQGITAT
;
A
#
# COMPACT_ATOMS: atom_id res chain seq x y z
N SER A 1 -10.89 30.43 -35.88
CA SER A 1 -11.05 28.98 -35.86
C SER A 1 -9.76 28.36 -35.40
N VAL A 2 -9.66 28.02 -34.13
CA VAL A 2 -8.56 27.26 -33.59
C VAL A 2 -9.03 25.81 -33.56
N THR A 3 -8.42 24.96 -34.37
CA THR A 3 -8.68 23.53 -34.42
C THR A 3 -8.16 22.89 -33.16
N CYS A 4 -9.04 22.28 -32.40
CA CYS A 4 -8.75 21.43 -31.27
C CYS A 4 -8.14 20.11 -31.81
N GLY A 5 -6.83 19.94 -31.68
CA GLY A 5 -6.13 18.81 -32.26
C GLY A 5 -4.76 18.56 -31.64
N ASP A 6 -4.57 18.83 -30.36
CA ASP A 6 -3.35 18.39 -29.67
C ASP A 6 -3.68 17.23 -28.74
N SER A 7 -3.41 16.03 -29.25
CA SER A 7 -3.35 14.80 -28.46
C SER A 7 -2.29 14.94 -27.38
N PHE A 8 -2.64 14.53 -26.15
CA PHE A 8 -1.69 14.40 -25.06
C PHE A 8 -0.46 13.61 -25.51
N PRO A 9 0.75 14.04 -25.14
CA PRO A 9 1.95 13.23 -25.36
C PRO A 9 1.77 11.89 -24.64
N ARG A 10 2.15 10.81 -25.31
CA ARG A 10 2.08 9.46 -24.74
C ARG A 10 2.92 9.40 -23.47
N PRO A 11 2.51 8.64 -22.44
CA PRO A 11 3.32 8.44 -21.24
C PRO A 11 4.70 7.91 -21.67
N GLY A 12 5.76 8.64 -21.41
CA GLY A 12 7.14 8.31 -21.76
C GLY A 12 7.87 9.32 -22.63
N GLU A 13 7.20 10.14 -23.46
CA GLU A 13 7.89 11.09 -24.34
C GLU A 13 8.15 12.48 -23.75
N ALA A 14 7.48 12.85 -22.66
CA ALA A 14 7.55 14.21 -22.10
C ALA A 14 8.68 14.40 -21.06
N PHE A 15 9.40 13.37 -20.65
CA PHE A 15 10.34 13.45 -19.51
C PHE A 15 11.83 13.51 -19.90
N ILE A 16 12.19 13.51 -21.17
CA ILE A 16 13.59 13.59 -21.58
C ILE A 16 13.88 14.88 -22.34
N ARG A 17 13.71 16.03 -21.70
CA ARG A 17 14.58 17.17 -21.99
C ARG A 17 15.69 17.16 -20.95
N LYS A 18 16.90 16.72 -21.35
CA LYS A 18 18.12 16.91 -20.56
C LYS A 18 18.22 18.40 -20.21
N ILE A 19 17.89 18.73 -18.97
CA ILE A 19 18.35 20.00 -18.40
C ILE A 19 19.82 19.79 -18.14
N ASP A 20 20.66 20.41 -18.96
CA ASP A 20 22.11 20.37 -18.80
C ASP A 20 22.50 21.20 -17.56
N PHE A 21 22.41 20.60 -16.39
CA PHE A 21 22.79 21.18 -15.10
C PHE A 21 24.29 21.08 -14.80
N ARG A 22 25.10 20.53 -15.75
CA ARG A 22 26.53 20.24 -15.55
C ARG A 22 27.45 21.46 -15.36
N ALA A 23 26.93 22.68 -15.42
CA ALA A 23 27.79 23.86 -15.52
C ALA A 23 28.08 24.57 -14.18
N ARG A 24 27.64 24.10 -13.01
CA ARG A 24 27.72 24.90 -11.78
C ARG A 24 28.36 24.31 -10.52
N THR A 25 28.76 23.05 -10.48
CA THR A 25 29.42 22.54 -9.26
C THR A 25 30.65 21.71 -9.61
N GLY A 26 31.83 22.34 -9.51
CA GLY A 26 33.13 21.68 -9.61
C GLY A 26 33.48 20.88 -8.34
N ARG A 27 32.80 19.77 -8.09
CA ARG A 27 33.25 18.73 -7.16
C ARG A 27 32.73 17.40 -7.61
N LYS A 28 33.61 16.58 -8.18
CA LYS A 28 33.45 15.16 -8.33
C LYS A 28 33.90 14.48 -7.03
N GLU A 29 33.02 14.26 -6.08
CA GLU A 29 33.17 13.12 -5.20
C GLU A 29 32.32 12.01 -5.83
N THR A 30 32.99 10.99 -6.37
CA THR A 30 32.35 9.77 -6.87
C THR A 30 31.64 9.10 -5.69
N VAL A 31 30.30 9.17 -5.67
CA VAL A 31 29.52 8.35 -4.74
C VAL A 31 29.86 6.89 -5.02
N ASN A 32 30.17 6.16 -3.97
CA ASN A 32 30.67 4.80 -4.06
C ASN A 32 29.53 3.89 -4.60
N GLN A 33 29.88 2.86 -5.35
CA GLN A 33 28.91 1.87 -5.88
C GLN A 33 28.03 1.27 -4.76
N MET A 34 28.53 1.22 -3.53
CA MET A 34 27.80 0.82 -2.34
C MET A 34 26.65 1.77 -2.00
N ASP A 35 26.81 3.08 -2.26
CA ASP A 35 25.79 4.10 -1.99
C ASP A 35 24.61 3.96 -2.94
N LYS A 36 24.82 3.68 -4.23
CA LYS A 36 23.75 3.38 -5.20
C LYS A 36 22.92 2.17 -4.81
N GLN A 37 23.57 1.09 -4.36
CA GLN A 37 22.86 -0.11 -3.90
C GLN A 37 22.00 0.17 -2.66
N MET A 38 22.48 1.01 -1.75
CA MET A 38 21.72 1.39 -0.56
C MET A 38 20.46 2.19 -0.94
N PHE A 39 20.53 3.17 -1.86
CA PHE A 39 19.36 3.87 -2.36
C PHE A 39 18.31 2.91 -2.96
N VAL A 40 18.75 1.98 -3.80
CA VAL A 40 17.84 0.98 -4.42
C VAL A 40 17.20 0.08 -3.37
N ARG A 41 17.97 -0.35 -2.36
CA ARG A 41 17.44 -1.15 -1.25
C ARG A 41 16.40 -0.39 -0.44
N ILE A 42 16.67 0.89 -0.14
CA ILE A 42 15.71 1.76 0.57
C ILE A 42 14.43 1.92 -0.27
N LEU A 43 14.54 2.20 -1.57
CA LEU A 43 13.38 2.29 -2.44
C LEU A 43 12.54 1.02 -2.42
N ASN A 44 13.17 -0.15 -2.54
CA ASN A 44 12.47 -1.44 -2.53
C ASN A 44 11.88 -1.81 -1.15
N SER A 45 12.43 -1.28 -0.06
CA SER A 45 11.88 -1.49 1.29
C SER A 45 10.72 -0.55 1.63
N GLU A 46 10.72 0.67 1.05
CA GLU A 46 9.75 1.72 1.37
C GLU A 46 8.58 1.80 0.38
N MET A 47 8.70 1.13 -0.78
CA MET A 47 7.68 1.14 -1.82
C MET A 47 7.09 -0.26 -2.01
N GLU A 48 5.78 -0.37 -1.92
CA GLU A 48 5.08 -1.67 -2.05
C GLU A 48 3.77 -1.54 -2.82
N LEU A 49 3.40 -2.62 -3.50
CA LEU A 49 2.13 -2.72 -4.21
C LEU A 49 1.00 -3.01 -3.22
N ALA A 50 -0.09 -2.27 -3.33
CA ALA A 50 -1.28 -2.44 -2.50
C ALA A 50 -2.56 -2.14 -3.29
N THR A 51 -3.68 -2.69 -2.86
CA THR A 51 -5.00 -2.32 -3.40
C THR A 51 -5.88 -1.76 -2.32
N GLY A 52 -6.49 -0.61 -2.59
CA GLY A 52 -7.24 0.13 -1.58
C GLY A 52 -6.33 0.75 -0.52
N CYS A 53 -6.82 0.85 0.71
CA CYS A 53 -6.07 1.39 1.85
C CYS A 53 -5.14 0.32 2.45
N THR A 54 -3.90 0.71 2.79
CA THR A 54 -2.87 -0.20 3.33
C THR A 54 -3.26 -0.79 4.68
N GLU A 55 -3.98 -0.04 5.51
CA GLU A 55 -4.41 -0.52 6.83
C GLU A 55 -5.45 -1.64 6.75
N PRO A 56 -6.56 -1.53 5.97
CA PRO A 56 -7.42 -2.69 5.72
C PRO A 56 -6.68 -3.84 5.04
N GLY A 57 -5.72 -3.56 4.15
CA GLY A 57 -4.86 -4.56 3.52
C GLY A 57 -4.06 -5.34 4.56
N ALA A 58 -3.43 -4.66 5.51
CA ALA A 58 -2.70 -5.31 6.61
C ALA A 58 -3.63 -6.15 7.52
N VAL A 59 -4.84 -5.66 7.79
CA VAL A 59 -5.85 -6.42 8.55
C VAL A 59 -6.26 -7.68 7.79
N ALA A 60 -6.52 -7.56 6.48
CA ALA A 60 -6.89 -8.69 5.63
C ALA A 60 -5.74 -9.70 5.49
N LEU A 61 -4.50 -9.25 5.34
CA LEU A 61 -3.31 -10.10 5.34
C LEU A 61 -3.16 -10.87 6.66
N THR A 62 -3.26 -10.18 7.79
CA THR A 62 -3.16 -10.80 9.11
C THR A 62 -4.28 -11.85 9.30
N ALA A 63 -5.49 -11.52 8.84
CA ALA A 63 -6.62 -12.44 8.89
C ALA A 63 -6.45 -13.64 7.95
N ALA A 64 -5.84 -13.45 6.79
CA ALA A 64 -5.53 -14.52 5.85
C ALA A 64 -4.50 -15.51 6.42
N GLU A 65 -3.46 -15.00 7.09
CA GLU A 65 -2.48 -15.83 7.82
C GLU A 65 -3.14 -16.62 8.95
N ALA A 66 -3.99 -15.97 9.76
CA ALA A 66 -4.73 -16.62 10.83
C ALA A 66 -5.72 -17.67 10.26
N GLY A 67 -6.41 -17.37 9.17
CA GLY A 67 -7.32 -18.31 8.48
C GLY A 67 -6.56 -19.51 7.88
N ALA A 68 -5.38 -19.28 7.29
CA ALA A 68 -4.51 -20.34 6.80
C ALA A 68 -4.01 -21.23 7.94
N ALA A 69 -3.65 -20.66 9.09
CA ALA A 69 -3.26 -21.36 10.30
C ALA A 69 -4.42 -22.23 10.85
N LEU A 70 -5.63 -21.65 10.91
CA LEU A 70 -6.86 -22.38 11.30
C LEU A 70 -7.10 -23.60 10.42
N ARG A 71 -7.04 -23.45 9.09
CA ARG A 71 -7.21 -24.57 8.15
C ARG A 71 -6.17 -25.66 8.34
N LYS A 72 -4.91 -25.28 8.62
CA LYS A 72 -3.84 -26.26 8.93
C LYS A 72 -4.04 -26.94 10.27
N ALA A 73 -4.69 -26.30 11.24
CA ALA A 73 -5.05 -26.91 12.52
C ALA A 73 -6.24 -27.91 12.40
N GLY A 74 -6.98 -27.87 11.30
CA GLY A 74 -8.13 -28.75 11.06
C GLY A 74 -9.50 -28.07 11.06
N GLY A 75 -9.54 -26.75 11.26
CA GLY A 75 -10.77 -25.97 11.16
C GLY A 75 -11.29 -25.94 9.71
N THR A 76 -12.59 -26.17 9.56
CA THR A 76 -13.22 -26.33 8.23
C THR A 76 -13.89 -25.06 7.75
N ARG A 77 -14.43 -24.25 8.68
CA ARG A 77 -15.19 -23.04 8.39
C ARG A 77 -14.93 -21.97 9.43
N VAL A 78 -14.78 -20.75 9.02
CA VAL A 78 -14.63 -19.61 9.96
C VAL A 78 -15.95 -19.38 10.71
N GLU A 79 -15.94 -19.45 12.03
CA GLU A 79 -17.11 -19.19 12.89
C GLU A 79 -17.07 -17.81 13.54
N ALA A 80 -15.89 -17.35 13.93
CA ALA A 80 -15.71 -16.00 14.46
C ALA A 80 -14.30 -15.46 14.18
N VAL A 81 -14.21 -14.12 14.11
CA VAL A 81 -12.97 -13.38 13.92
C VAL A 81 -12.86 -12.31 15.01
N THR A 82 -11.73 -12.25 15.70
CA THR A 82 -11.42 -11.16 16.61
C THR A 82 -10.17 -10.44 16.15
N VAL A 83 -10.31 -9.14 15.89
CA VAL A 83 -9.21 -8.26 15.50
C VAL A 83 -8.83 -7.38 16.70
N ARG A 84 -7.55 -7.35 17.04
CA ARG A 84 -6.98 -6.37 17.97
C ARG A 84 -5.98 -5.53 17.22
N ALA A 85 -6.19 -4.22 17.18
CA ALA A 85 -5.32 -3.34 16.44
C ALA A 85 -4.99 -2.05 17.20
N SER A 86 -3.86 -1.44 16.82
CA SER A 86 -3.50 -0.11 17.34
C SER A 86 -4.51 0.94 16.86
N ILE A 87 -4.65 2.02 17.63
CA ILE A 87 -5.59 3.12 17.34
C ILE A 87 -5.37 3.70 15.93
N ASN A 88 -4.11 3.78 15.47
CA ASN A 88 -3.81 4.29 14.12
C ASN A 88 -4.40 3.41 13.02
N ILE A 89 -4.27 2.08 13.16
CA ILE A 89 -4.87 1.13 12.22
C ILE A 89 -6.39 1.26 12.23
N ILE A 90 -7.02 1.25 13.41
CA ILE A 90 -8.48 1.36 13.53
C ILE A 90 -8.97 2.65 12.87
N LYS A 91 -8.39 3.80 13.24
CA LYS A 91 -8.78 5.11 12.73
C LYS A 91 -8.74 5.17 11.19
N ASN A 92 -7.71 4.59 10.56
CA ASN A 92 -7.53 4.66 9.13
C ASN A 92 -8.33 3.59 8.36
N ALA A 93 -8.61 2.44 9.00
CA ALA A 93 -9.30 1.33 8.36
C ALA A 93 -10.81 1.34 8.54
N MET A 94 -11.35 2.02 9.56
CA MET A 94 -12.76 1.90 9.98
C MET A 94 -13.79 2.31 8.93
N SER A 95 -13.43 3.13 7.96
CA SER A 95 -14.33 3.61 6.90
C SER A 95 -13.74 3.47 5.50
N ALA A 96 -12.61 2.80 5.35
CA ALA A 96 -12.00 2.59 4.04
C ALA A 96 -12.82 1.59 3.21
N GLY A 97 -12.97 1.88 1.91
CA GLY A 97 -13.65 0.99 0.98
C GLY A 97 -12.89 -0.32 0.77
N ILE A 98 -13.63 -1.42 0.71
CA ILE A 98 -13.06 -2.74 0.39
C ILE A 98 -13.02 -2.91 -1.13
N PRO A 99 -11.87 -3.22 -1.72
CA PRO A 99 -11.68 -3.29 -3.16
C PRO A 99 -12.73 -4.16 -3.87
N GLY A 100 -13.31 -3.60 -4.95
CA GLY A 100 -14.28 -4.33 -5.79
C GLY A 100 -15.65 -4.61 -5.17
N THR A 101 -15.95 -4.02 -4.00
CA THR A 101 -17.21 -4.23 -3.27
C THR A 101 -17.88 -2.91 -2.89
N SER A 102 -19.09 -2.99 -2.34
CA SER A 102 -19.76 -1.88 -1.66
C SER A 102 -19.52 -1.87 -0.14
N TYR A 103 -18.66 -2.76 0.37
CA TYR A 103 -18.38 -2.86 1.80
C TYR A 103 -17.32 -1.86 2.21
N GLN A 104 -17.34 -1.48 3.50
CA GLN A 104 -16.40 -0.56 4.12
C GLN A 104 -16.06 -1.05 5.53
N GLY A 105 -14.84 -0.78 5.95
CA GLY A 105 -14.41 -1.03 7.33
C GLY A 105 -13.51 -2.25 7.49
N MET A 106 -12.80 -2.26 8.60
CA MET A 106 -11.82 -3.30 8.89
C MET A 106 -12.43 -4.65 9.30
N ASP A 107 -13.68 -4.67 9.73
CA ASP A 107 -14.44 -5.87 10.01
C ASP A 107 -14.67 -6.69 8.75
N TYR A 108 -15.05 -6.04 7.63
CA TYR A 108 -15.13 -6.69 6.34
C TYR A 108 -13.77 -7.14 5.83
N ALA A 109 -12.72 -6.30 5.95
CA ALA A 109 -11.38 -6.68 5.55
C ALA A 109 -10.89 -7.94 6.29
N ALA A 110 -11.10 -8.00 7.62
CA ALA A 110 -10.73 -9.15 8.43
C ALA A 110 -11.52 -10.41 8.05
N ALA A 111 -12.84 -10.29 7.87
CA ALA A 111 -13.67 -11.42 7.49
C ALA A 111 -13.26 -11.99 6.13
N ILE A 112 -13.07 -11.12 5.12
CA ILE A 112 -12.67 -11.50 3.76
C ILE A 112 -11.30 -12.18 3.78
N GLY A 113 -10.33 -11.62 4.49
CA GLY A 113 -9.02 -12.23 4.65
C GLY A 113 -9.08 -13.62 5.31
N ALA A 114 -9.82 -13.75 6.42
CA ALA A 114 -9.92 -15.00 7.15
C ALA A 114 -10.59 -16.12 6.34
N VAL A 115 -11.68 -15.80 5.62
CA VAL A 115 -12.49 -16.79 4.87
C VAL A 115 -11.77 -17.23 3.59
N GLY A 116 -11.27 -16.29 2.79
CA GLY A 116 -10.81 -16.59 1.44
C GLY A 116 -9.43 -16.04 1.07
N GLY A 117 -8.77 -15.31 1.96
CA GLY A 117 -7.47 -14.71 1.66
C GLY A 117 -6.36 -15.76 1.52
N ASP A 118 -5.51 -15.55 0.50
CA ASP A 118 -4.21 -16.23 0.38
C ASP A 118 -3.11 -15.22 0.74
N PRO A 119 -2.34 -15.45 1.84
CA PRO A 119 -1.32 -14.53 2.31
C PRO A 119 -0.23 -14.19 1.30
N VAL A 120 -0.03 -15.04 0.28
CA VAL A 120 0.98 -14.81 -0.76
C VAL A 120 0.79 -13.48 -1.51
N HIS A 121 -0.46 -12.99 -1.53
CA HIS A 121 -0.80 -11.74 -2.21
C HIS A 121 -0.58 -10.48 -1.37
N LEU A 122 -0.06 -10.59 -0.16
CA LEU A 122 0.28 -9.48 0.73
C LEU A 122 -0.88 -8.45 0.84
N LEU A 123 -0.63 -7.16 0.57
CA LEU A 123 -1.64 -6.11 0.66
C LEU A 123 -2.70 -6.13 -0.45
N GLU A 124 -2.56 -7.00 -1.43
CA GLU A 124 -3.55 -7.22 -2.49
C GLU A 124 -4.46 -8.44 -2.22
N VAL A 125 -4.33 -9.06 -1.05
CA VAL A 125 -5.00 -10.32 -0.67
C VAL A 125 -6.50 -10.31 -0.96
N MET A 126 -7.18 -9.18 -0.80
CA MET A 126 -8.63 -9.06 -1.04
C MET A 126 -9.02 -9.13 -2.53
N ASN A 127 -8.13 -8.78 -3.46
CA ASN A 127 -8.41 -8.82 -4.90
C ASN A 127 -8.60 -10.23 -5.45
N TYR A 128 -8.04 -11.22 -4.77
CA TYR A 128 -8.02 -12.61 -5.24
C TYR A 128 -9.04 -13.50 -4.54
N VAL A 129 -9.85 -12.91 -3.64
CA VAL A 129 -10.91 -13.66 -2.93
C VAL A 129 -12.12 -13.84 -3.86
N PRO A 130 -12.59 -15.06 -4.10
CA PRO A 130 -13.78 -15.32 -4.89
C PRO A 130 -15.03 -14.65 -4.30
N ARG A 131 -15.94 -14.24 -5.17
CA ARG A 131 -17.16 -13.52 -4.77
C ARG A 131 -18.00 -14.29 -3.75
N GLU A 132 -18.12 -15.59 -3.90
CA GLU A 132 -18.86 -16.47 -2.97
C GLU A 132 -18.28 -16.37 -1.54
N GLN A 133 -16.94 -16.40 -1.41
CA GLN A 133 -16.26 -16.26 -0.13
C GLN A 133 -16.37 -14.83 0.43
N MET A 134 -16.43 -13.82 -0.42
CA MET A 134 -16.72 -12.44 0.02
C MET A 134 -18.15 -12.32 0.58
N GLU A 135 -19.12 -13.00 -0.01
CA GLU A 135 -20.51 -13.04 0.47
C GLU A 135 -20.61 -13.83 1.81
N GLU A 136 -19.87 -14.93 1.96
CA GLU A 136 -19.75 -15.66 3.22
C GLU A 136 -19.13 -14.79 4.32
N ALA A 137 -18.03 -14.08 4.02
CA ALA A 137 -17.39 -13.14 4.93
C ALA A 137 -18.35 -12.01 5.35
N ALA A 138 -19.11 -11.46 4.41
CA ALA A 138 -20.12 -10.44 4.70
C ALA A 138 -21.26 -10.98 5.61
N ALA A 139 -21.62 -12.25 5.48
CA ALA A 139 -22.60 -12.87 6.37
C ALA A 139 -22.07 -12.97 7.81
N LEU A 140 -20.78 -13.26 8.02
CA LEU A 140 -20.16 -13.26 9.36
C LEU A 140 -20.20 -11.86 9.99
N VAL A 141 -19.89 -10.81 9.24
CA VAL A 141 -19.98 -9.44 9.73
C VAL A 141 -21.41 -9.08 10.14
N LYS A 142 -22.39 -9.34 9.26
CA LYS A 142 -23.81 -9.10 9.53
C LYS A 142 -24.33 -9.88 10.74
N ALA A 143 -23.80 -11.07 10.97
CA ALA A 143 -24.15 -11.92 12.13
C ALA A 143 -23.44 -11.48 13.44
N GLY A 144 -22.63 -10.42 13.42
CA GLY A 144 -21.89 -9.95 14.60
C GLY A 144 -20.78 -10.91 15.06
N LYS A 145 -20.26 -11.74 14.13
CA LYS A 145 -19.22 -12.72 14.41
C LYS A 145 -17.80 -12.15 14.24
N VAL A 146 -17.69 -10.91 13.81
CA VAL A 146 -16.42 -10.18 13.70
C VAL A 146 -16.37 -9.11 14.76
N LYS A 147 -15.35 -9.15 15.62
CA LYS A 147 -15.13 -8.16 16.69
C LYS A 147 -13.85 -7.38 16.44
N VAL A 148 -13.90 -6.08 16.69
CA VAL A 148 -12.75 -5.19 16.60
C VAL A 148 -12.50 -4.57 17.96
N GLU A 149 -11.28 -4.71 18.47
CA GLU A 149 -10.85 -4.27 19.79
C GLU A 149 -9.58 -3.42 19.66
N VAL A 150 -9.41 -2.45 20.56
CA VAL A 150 -8.18 -1.67 20.65
C VAL A 150 -7.09 -2.48 21.35
N ALA A 151 -5.96 -2.68 20.69
CA ALA A 151 -4.78 -3.26 21.30
C ALA A 151 -4.06 -2.23 22.20
N GLN A 152 -3.77 -2.60 23.43
CA GLN A 152 -3.00 -1.78 24.37
C GLN A 152 -1.48 -2.05 24.18
N VAL A 153 -0.93 -1.55 23.08
CA VAL A 153 0.45 -1.77 22.66
C VAL A 153 1.13 -0.45 22.31
N PRO A 154 2.46 -0.34 22.48
CA PRO A 154 3.19 0.89 22.15
C PRO A 154 3.38 1.08 20.62
N GLN A 155 3.25 0.02 19.83
CA GLN A 155 3.45 0.07 18.39
C GLN A 155 2.38 0.92 17.70
N LYS A 156 2.82 1.80 16.81
CA LYS A 156 1.91 2.61 15.98
C LYS A 156 1.16 1.75 14.96
N LEU A 157 1.84 0.71 14.45
CA LEU A 157 1.28 -0.30 13.56
C LEU A 157 1.30 -1.64 14.28
N TYR A 158 0.13 -2.14 14.62
CA TYR A 158 -0.09 -3.45 15.21
C TYR A 158 -1.47 -3.98 14.81
N VAL A 159 -1.47 -5.20 14.32
CA VAL A 159 -2.69 -5.95 14.00
C VAL A 159 -2.50 -7.37 14.49
N GLU A 160 -3.41 -7.85 15.30
CA GLU A 160 -3.57 -9.22 15.74
C GLU A 160 -4.94 -9.73 15.30
N VAL A 161 -4.98 -10.89 14.71
CA VAL A 161 -6.23 -11.56 14.34
C VAL A 161 -6.25 -12.97 14.90
N LEU A 162 -7.35 -13.29 15.57
CA LEU A 162 -7.70 -14.62 16.03
C LEU A 162 -8.94 -15.09 15.26
N VAL A 163 -8.83 -16.24 14.62
CA VAL A 163 -9.91 -16.92 13.90
C VAL A 163 -10.23 -18.24 14.58
N THR A 164 -11.51 -18.57 14.73
CA THR A 164 -11.97 -19.78 15.41
C THR A 164 -12.92 -20.59 14.55
N SER A 165 -12.86 -21.92 14.67
CA SER A 165 -13.75 -22.88 14.02
C SER A 165 -13.62 -24.28 14.64
N ASP A 166 -14.75 -24.94 14.91
CA ASP A 166 -14.81 -26.37 15.30
C ASP A 166 -13.86 -26.75 16.47
N GLY A 167 -13.63 -25.82 17.39
CA GLY A 167 -12.69 -26.01 18.49
C GLY A 167 -11.22 -25.74 18.15
N HIS A 168 -10.91 -25.40 16.90
CA HIS A 168 -9.60 -25.00 16.43
C HIS A 168 -9.43 -23.49 16.39
N THR A 169 -8.18 -23.04 16.46
CA THR A 169 -7.82 -21.62 16.40
C THR A 169 -6.63 -21.37 15.47
N GLY A 170 -6.71 -20.27 14.74
CA GLY A 170 -5.57 -19.70 14.03
C GLY A 170 -5.36 -18.27 14.48
N ARG A 171 -4.11 -17.89 14.80
CA ARG A 171 -3.76 -16.54 15.23
C ARG A 171 -2.57 -16.04 14.46
N ALA A 172 -2.59 -14.76 14.08
CA ALA A 172 -1.45 -14.11 13.45
C ALA A 172 -1.29 -12.67 13.98
N VAL A 173 -0.06 -12.17 13.90
CA VAL A 173 0.30 -10.79 14.27
C VAL A 173 1.18 -10.17 13.20
N VAL A 174 0.78 -8.97 12.77
CA VAL A 174 1.57 -8.04 11.94
C VAL A 174 1.93 -6.82 12.79
N ARG A 175 3.19 -6.37 12.74
CA ARG A 175 3.60 -5.15 13.44
C ARG A 175 4.73 -4.41 12.72
N ASP A 176 4.86 -3.14 13.02
CA ASP A 176 5.89 -2.21 12.60
C ASP A 176 5.82 -1.83 11.10
N LEU A 177 5.63 -2.79 10.20
CA LEU A 177 5.34 -2.63 8.77
C LEU A 177 4.05 -3.38 8.42
N HIS A 178 3.34 -2.93 7.37
CA HIS A 178 2.03 -3.49 6.98
C HIS A 178 2.08 -4.96 6.55
N THR A 179 3.23 -5.43 6.10
CA THR A 179 3.45 -6.79 5.61
C THR A 179 4.35 -7.64 6.53
N ASN A 180 4.80 -7.08 7.66
CA ASN A 180 5.71 -7.78 8.57
C ASN A 180 4.94 -8.72 9.52
N VAL A 181 4.72 -9.95 9.09
CA VAL A 181 4.14 -11.02 9.92
C VAL A 181 5.17 -11.50 10.93
N VAL A 182 4.90 -11.30 12.22
CA VAL A 182 5.83 -11.63 13.31
C VAL A 182 5.41 -12.83 14.13
N LEU A 183 4.13 -13.25 14.04
CA LEU A 183 3.62 -14.43 14.74
C LEU A 183 2.57 -15.12 13.88
N VAL A 184 2.61 -16.45 13.85
CA VAL A 184 1.52 -17.32 13.38
C VAL A 184 1.40 -18.49 14.34
N GLU A 185 0.20 -18.74 14.84
CA GLU A 185 -0.10 -19.84 15.76
C GLU A 185 -1.22 -20.73 15.22
N GLN A 186 -1.13 -22.04 15.51
CA GLN A 186 -2.14 -23.06 15.27
C GLN A 186 -2.49 -23.70 16.61
N ASP A 187 -3.73 -23.59 17.06
CA ASP A 187 -4.21 -24.11 18.35
C ASP A 187 -3.31 -23.67 19.53
N GLY A 188 -2.84 -22.42 19.52
CA GLY A 188 -1.96 -21.85 20.54
C GLY A 188 -0.48 -22.27 20.43
N VAL A 189 -0.11 -23.04 19.39
CA VAL A 189 1.28 -23.42 19.14
C VAL A 189 1.85 -22.54 18.03
N ALA A 190 2.92 -21.81 18.33
CA ALA A 190 3.57 -20.93 17.36
C ALA A 190 4.27 -21.77 16.27
N THR A 191 3.91 -21.49 15.02
CA THR A 191 4.57 -22.03 13.81
C THR A 191 5.54 -21.03 13.19
N LEU A 192 5.33 -19.75 13.48
CA LEU A 192 6.24 -18.64 13.23
C LEU A 192 6.26 -17.77 14.49
N ASP A 193 7.44 -17.46 15.03
CA ASP A 193 7.62 -16.47 16.10
C ASP A 193 8.88 -15.65 15.86
N LYS A 194 8.67 -14.41 15.42
CA LYS A 194 9.71 -13.40 15.25
C LYS A 194 9.51 -12.20 16.20
N GLN A 195 8.63 -12.33 17.21
CA GLN A 195 8.27 -11.21 18.08
C GLN A 195 9.47 -10.66 18.86
N HIS A 196 10.45 -11.49 19.13
CA HIS A 196 11.69 -11.16 19.83
C HIS A 196 12.92 -11.11 18.92
N ALA A 197 12.73 -11.35 17.62
CA ALA A 197 13.81 -11.20 16.66
C ALA A 197 14.15 -9.70 16.52
N ASP A 198 15.43 -9.39 16.67
CA ASP A 198 15.95 -8.10 16.26
C ASP A 198 15.71 -7.95 14.73
N PRO A 199 15.03 -6.90 14.27
CA PRO A 199 14.86 -6.68 12.83
C PRO A 199 16.18 -6.70 12.06
N ALA A 200 17.27 -6.29 12.70
CA ALA A 200 18.63 -6.33 12.14
C ALA A 200 19.24 -7.76 12.09
N ALA A 201 18.77 -8.69 12.94
CA ALA A 201 19.26 -10.05 13.01
C ALA A 201 18.52 -11.04 12.09
N ALA A 202 17.37 -10.68 11.57
CA ALA A 202 16.68 -11.42 10.52
C ALA A 202 17.51 -11.28 9.24
N GLY A 203 18.36 -12.26 8.95
CA GLY A 203 19.35 -12.28 7.88
C GLY A 203 18.84 -12.11 6.44
N ASN A 204 17.77 -11.36 6.26
CA ASN A 204 17.34 -10.82 4.99
C ASN A 204 18.18 -9.56 4.73
N SER A 205 19.22 -9.69 3.94
CA SER A 205 20.13 -8.60 3.56
C SER A 205 19.42 -7.42 2.86
N ASP A 206 18.13 -7.55 2.56
CA ASP A 206 17.36 -6.58 1.80
C ASP A 206 16.54 -5.61 2.66
N VAL A 207 16.28 -5.92 3.93
CA VAL A 207 15.56 -5.01 4.85
C VAL A 207 16.55 -3.98 5.40
N VAL A 208 16.27 -2.70 5.14
CA VAL A 208 17.04 -1.57 5.68
C VAL A 208 16.37 -1.09 6.96
N THR A 209 17.16 -0.98 8.06
CA THR A 209 16.60 -0.51 9.33
C THR A 209 16.37 1.00 9.34
N PRO A 210 15.44 1.52 10.16
CA PRO A 210 15.22 2.96 10.29
C PRO A 210 16.50 3.74 10.67
N GLU A 211 17.37 3.13 11.49
CA GLU A 211 18.65 3.72 11.90
C GLU A 211 19.61 3.83 10.71
N GLN A 212 19.71 2.78 9.89
CA GLN A 212 20.51 2.79 8.66
C GLN A 212 19.99 3.82 7.67
N ILE A 213 18.65 3.94 7.53
CA ILE A 213 18.03 4.97 6.69
C ILE A 213 18.40 6.36 7.21
N ALA A 214 18.23 6.61 8.52
CA ALA A 214 18.50 7.91 9.12
C ALA A 214 19.98 8.32 9.06
N GLU A 215 20.89 7.37 9.15
CA GLU A 215 22.33 7.62 9.02
C GLU A 215 22.72 7.94 7.56
N PHE A 216 22.13 7.23 6.60
CA PHE A 216 22.50 7.32 5.19
C PHE A 216 21.76 8.42 4.43
N LEU A 217 20.43 8.58 4.63
CA LEU A 217 19.62 9.54 3.91
C LEU A 217 19.69 10.94 4.51
N THR A 218 20.32 11.80 3.77
CA THR A 218 20.24 13.25 3.97
C THR A 218 19.63 13.90 2.72
N VAL A 219 19.05 15.09 2.85
CA VAL A 219 18.57 15.84 1.68
C VAL A 219 19.70 16.03 0.66
N ARG A 220 20.93 16.19 1.11
CA ARG A 220 22.10 16.34 0.26
C ARG A 220 22.43 15.04 -0.49
N SER A 221 22.49 13.90 0.19
CA SER A 221 22.79 12.61 -0.46
C SER A 221 21.72 12.23 -1.49
N ILE A 222 20.43 12.48 -1.19
CA ILE A 222 19.32 12.26 -2.13
C ILE A 222 19.47 13.15 -3.36
N TRP A 223 19.75 14.44 -3.15
CA TRP A 223 19.94 15.39 -4.25
C TRP A 223 21.09 14.99 -5.16
N ASP A 224 22.27 14.74 -4.59
CA ASP A 224 23.46 14.37 -5.34
C ASP A 224 23.25 13.07 -6.12
N TYR A 225 22.63 12.03 -5.50
CA TYR A 225 22.26 10.81 -6.20
C TYR A 225 21.31 11.07 -7.37
N CYS A 226 20.20 11.78 -7.16
CA CYS A 226 19.19 11.99 -8.20
C CYS A 226 19.67 12.88 -9.34
N THR A 227 20.58 13.83 -9.11
CA THR A 227 21.00 14.82 -10.12
C THR A 227 22.30 14.45 -10.84
N GLU A 228 23.20 13.74 -10.18
CA GLU A 228 24.54 13.47 -10.70
C GLU A 228 24.80 12.02 -11.05
N GLU A 229 24.11 11.05 -10.39
CA GLU A 229 24.50 9.66 -10.44
C GLU A 229 23.44 8.72 -10.99
N LEU A 230 22.16 9.06 -10.80
CA LEU A 230 21.06 8.24 -11.26
C LEU A 230 20.99 8.22 -12.79
N ASP A 231 21.07 7.01 -13.38
CA ASP A 231 20.68 6.78 -14.76
C ASP A 231 19.26 6.20 -14.81
N PRO A 232 18.24 7.04 -15.13
CA PRO A 232 16.85 6.58 -15.13
C PRO A 232 16.55 5.45 -16.13
N LEU A 233 17.43 5.17 -17.09
CA LEU A 233 17.25 4.15 -18.10
C LEU A 233 17.89 2.81 -17.74
N HIS A 234 19.00 2.82 -16.99
CA HIS A 234 19.80 1.64 -16.74
C HIS A 234 19.91 1.23 -15.27
N ASP A 235 19.70 2.18 -14.33
CA ASP A 235 19.73 1.83 -12.91
C ASP A 235 18.48 0.99 -12.52
N PRO A 236 18.60 0.05 -11.53
CA PRO A 236 17.54 -0.88 -11.15
C PRO A 236 16.48 -0.21 -10.26
N ILE A 237 15.79 0.80 -10.82
CA ILE A 237 14.70 1.55 -10.19
C ILE A 237 13.32 1.14 -10.76
N ASP A 238 13.13 -0.16 -11.03
CA ASP A 238 11.91 -0.67 -11.65
C ASP A 238 10.67 -0.39 -10.81
N ILE A 239 10.81 -0.36 -9.49
CA ILE A 239 9.71 0.00 -8.59
C ILE A 239 9.18 1.42 -8.85
N ILE A 240 10.06 2.39 -9.16
CA ILE A 240 9.64 3.76 -9.51
C ILE A 240 8.95 3.78 -10.88
N ARG A 241 9.49 3.06 -11.87
CA ARG A 241 8.85 2.95 -13.20
C ARG A 241 7.47 2.32 -13.08
N SER A 242 7.36 1.26 -12.28
CA SER A 242 6.09 0.61 -11.97
C SER A 242 5.13 1.57 -11.25
N ALA A 243 5.62 2.35 -10.27
CA ALA A 243 4.82 3.32 -9.55
C ALA A 243 4.19 4.37 -10.48
N VAL A 244 4.96 4.92 -11.41
CA VAL A 244 4.44 5.89 -12.40
C VAL A 244 3.30 5.26 -13.22
N GLN A 245 3.47 4.04 -13.70
CA GLN A 245 2.46 3.37 -14.51
C GLN A 245 1.21 3.02 -13.70
N VAL A 246 1.38 2.38 -12.55
CA VAL A 246 0.29 1.89 -11.69
C VAL A 246 -0.50 3.06 -11.11
N ASN A 247 0.17 4.07 -10.56
CA ASN A 247 -0.49 5.22 -9.95
C ASN A 247 -1.17 6.12 -10.98
N THR A 248 -0.64 6.22 -12.21
CA THR A 248 -1.35 6.87 -13.31
C THR A 248 -2.65 6.13 -13.65
N THR A 249 -2.64 4.80 -13.60
CA THR A 249 -3.83 3.98 -13.90
C THR A 249 -4.97 4.27 -12.92
N ILE A 250 -4.70 4.28 -11.61
CA ILE A 250 -5.76 4.58 -10.63
C ILE A 250 -6.22 6.04 -10.70
N SER A 251 -5.35 6.99 -11.03
CA SER A 251 -5.76 8.39 -11.25
C SER A 251 -6.70 8.52 -12.44
N ASN A 252 -6.43 7.82 -13.54
CA ASN A 252 -7.31 7.76 -14.71
C ASN A 252 -8.65 7.08 -14.37
N GLU A 253 -8.62 6.03 -13.55
CA GLU A 253 -9.85 5.39 -13.06
C GLU A 253 -10.73 6.39 -12.29
N GLY A 254 -10.14 7.17 -11.37
CA GLY A 254 -10.84 8.19 -10.59
C GLY A 254 -11.36 9.37 -11.44
N LEU A 255 -10.72 9.68 -12.57
CA LEU A 255 -11.23 10.67 -13.54
C LEU A 255 -12.38 10.11 -14.38
N SER A 256 -12.36 8.81 -14.68
CA SER A 256 -13.34 8.17 -15.58
C SER A 256 -14.67 7.86 -14.90
N LYS A 257 -14.65 7.52 -13.61
CA LYS A 257 -15.82 7.14 -12.82
C LYS A 257 -16.01 8.05 -11.62
N GLU A 258 -17.16 7.97 -11.00
CA GLU A 258 -17.48 8.73 -9.79
C GLU A 258 -17.13 7.89 -8.55
N TYR A 259 -16.12 8.34 -7.80
CA TYR A 259 -15.64 7.72 -6.59
C TYR A 259 -15.65 8.70 -5.42
N GLY A 260 -16.16 8.29 -4.26
CA GLY A 260 -16.14 9.07 -3.04
C GLY A 260 -16.74 10.46 -3.24
N LEU A 261 -15.98 11.51 -2.94
CA LEU A 261 -16.40 12.91 -3.15
C LEU A 261 -16.14 13.40 -4.58
N ALA A 262 -15.53 12.60 -5.43
CA ALA A 262 -15.17 12.90 -6.82
C ALA A 262 -14.43 14.25 -6.97
N ILE A 263 -13.52 14.55 -6.03
CA ILE A 263 -12.82 15.84 -5.97
C ILE A 263 -12.01 16.06 -7.24
N GLY A 264 -11.16 15.10 -7.62
CA GLY A 264 -10.32 15.20 -8.81
C GLY A 264 -11.14 15.38 -10.08
N ARG A 265 -12.24 14.61 -10.23
CA ARG A 265 -13.15 14.70 -11.36
C ARG A 265 -13.86 16.05 -11.43
N ASN A 266 -14.30 16.59 -10.30
CA ASN A 266 -14.95 17.90 -10.25
C ASN A 266 -13.96 19.04 -10.56
N LEU A 267 -12.71 18.95 -10.10
CA LEU A 267 -11.66 19.91 -10.47
C LEU A 267 -11.42 19.86 -11.99
N GLU A 268 -11.32 18.69 -12.58
CA GLU A 268 -11.16 18.52 -14.03
C GLU A 268 -12.34 19.14 -14.81
N LEU A 269 -13.58 18.90 -14.36
CA LEU A 269 -14.77 19.51 -14.96
C LEU A 269 -14.76 21.04 -14.89
N ASN A 270 -14.28 21.61 -13.78
CA ASN A 270 -14.15 23.05 -13.60
C ASN A 270 -13.09 23.64 -14.54
N CYS A 271 -11.98 22.96 -14.74
CA CYS A 271 -10.99 23.34 -15.74
C CYS A 271 -11.57 23.34 -17.16
N ARG A 272 -12.31 22.28 -17.53
CA ARG A 272 -12.96 22.17 -18.85
C ARG A 272 -14.01 23.26 -19.10
N LYS A 273 -14.71 23.68 -18.03
CA LYS A 273 -15.69 24.79 -18.09
C LYS A 273 -15.04 26.18 -18.08
N GLY A 274 -13.73 26.28 -17.97
CA GLY A 274 -13.01 27.55 -17.86
C GLY A 274 -13.21 28.28 -16.52
N LEU A 275 -13.70 27.57 -15.49
CA LEU A 275 -13.88 28.12 -14.13
C LEU A 275 -12.57 28.09 -13.32
N MET A 276 -11.60 27.28 -13.75
CA MET A 276 -10.26 27.18 -13.17
C MET A 276 -9.22 27.19 -14.27
N THR A 277 -8.07 27.81 -13.99
CA THR A 277 -6.93 27.80 -14.90
C THR A 277 -6.26 26.41 -14.84
N ARG A 278 -5.88 25.90 -16.00
CA ARG A 278 -5.13 24.66 -16.10
C ARG A 278 -3.64 24.97 -16.15
N ASP A 279 -2.99 24.85 -15.01
CA ASP A 279 -1.55 24.98 -14.83
C ASP A 279 -0.96 23.71 -14.20
N LEU A 280 0.33 23.69 -13.92
CA LEU A 280 1.00 22.52 -13.31
C LEU A 280 0.38 22.16 -11.96
N THR A 281 0.11 23.14 -11.11
CA THR A 281 -0.46 22.93 -9.78
C THR A 281 -1.85 22.34 -9.86
N THR A 282 -2.72 22.93 -10.69
CA THR A 282 -4.07 22.43 -10.89
C THR A 282 -4.09 21.03 -11.47
N ASN A 283 -3.21 20.72 -12.43
CA ASN A 283 -3.08 19.37 -12.97
C ASN A 283 -2.65 18.36 -11.90
N ALA A 284 -1.67 18.70 -11.07
CA ALA A 284 -1.23 17.84 -9.97
C ALA A 284 -2.38 17.59 -8.97
N MET A 285 -3.14 18.63 -8.61
CA MET A 285 -4.31 18.51 -7.74
C MET A 285 -5.39 17.58 -8.34
N VAL A 286 -5.70 17.75 -9.63
CA VAL A 286 -6.69 16.93 -10.35
C VAL A 286 -6.30 15.46 -10.32
N ILE A 287 -5.07 15.14 -10.71
CA ILE A 287 -4.58 13.76 -10.86
C ILE A 287 -4.45 13.08 -9.50
N ALA A 288 -3.80 13.74 -8.53
CA ALA A 288 -3.61 13.19 -7.20
C ALA A 288 -4.94 12.97 -6.45
N SER A 289 -5.87 13.95 -6.53
CA SER A 289 -7.18 13.81 -5.90
C SER A 289 -8.03 12.71 -6.53
N ALA A 290 -8.01 12.58 -7.86
CA ALA A 290 -8.76 11.53 -8.55
C ALA A 290 -8.27 10.13 -8.17
N GLY A 291 -6.95 9.92 -8.10
CA GLY A 291 -6.38 8.66 -7.63
C GLY A 291 -6.72 8.37 -6.17
N ALA A 292 -6.67 9.38 -5.30
CA ALA A 292 -7.04 9.24 -3.90
C ALA A 292 -8.54 8.93 -3.73
N ASP A 293 -9.44 9.61 -4.48
CA ASP A 293 -10.88 9.34 -4.48
C ASP A 293 -11.16 7.88 -4.85
N ALA A 294 -10.59 7.40 -5.96
CA ALA A 294 -10.76 6.02 -6.41
C ALA A 294 -10.23 5.02 -5.38
N ARG A 295 -9.01 5.24 -4.89
CA ARG A 295 -8.36 4.35 -3.91
C ARG A 295 -9.18 4.23 -2.63
N MET A 296 -9.58 5.35 -2.03
CA MET A 296 -10.27 5.36 -0.74
C MET A 296 -11.71 4.85 -0.82
N ALA A 297 -12.33 4.96 -1.99
CA ALA A 297 -13.66 4.39 -2.24
C ALA A 297 -13.63 2.89 -2.63
N GLY A 298 -12.46 2.25 -2.67
CA GLY A 298 -12.35 0.82 -2.93
C GLY A 298 -12.36 0.45 -4.42
N ALA A 299 -11.83 1.29 -5.30
CA ALA A 299 -11.59 0.87 -6.68
C ALA A 299 -10.68 -0.36 -6.70
N PRO A 300 -11.02 -1.40 -7.51
CA PRO A 300 -10.21 -2.62 -7.61
C PRO A 300 -8.99 -2.41 -8.53
N VAL A 301 -8.21 -1.37 -8.22
CA VAL A 301 -7.01 -0.96 -8.96
C VAL A 301 -5.89 -0.78 -7.96
N SER A 302 -4.75 -1.39 -8.27
CA SER A 302 -3.57 -1.33 -7.41
C SER A 302 -2.92 0.05 -7.42
N VAL A 303 -2.17 0.34 -6.35
CA VAL A 303 -1.28 1.49 -6.21
C VAL A 303 0.08 1.02 -5.75
N VAL A 304 1.11 1.75 -6.08
CA VAL A 304 2.40 1.63 -5.39
C VAL A 304 2.42 2.65 -4.27
N ALA A 305 2.40 2.14 -3.04
CA ALA A 305 2.51 2.94 -1.82
C ALA A 305 3.96 3.39 -1.61
N ASN A 306 4.15 4.50 -0.92
CA ASN A 306 5.45 4.98 -0.48
C ASN A 306 5.40 5.17 1.04
N SER A 307 6.35 4.56 1.75
CA SER A 307 6.44 4.60 3.22
C SER A 307 5.08 4.27 3.89
N GLY A 308 4.42 3.23 3.40
CA GLY A 308 3.15 2.74 3.90
C GLY A 308 1.92 3.56 3.50
N SER A 309 2.07 4.62 2.68
CA SER A 309 0.95 5.45 2.23
C SER A 309 0.75 5.42 0.72
N GLY A 310 -0.38 4.85 0.27
CA GLY A 310 -0.76 4.85 -1.14
C GLY A 310 -1.06 6.24 -1.69
N ASN A 311 -1.69 7.12 -0.90
CA ASN A 311 -1.94 8.51 -1.33
C ASN A 311 -0.64 9.30 -1.50
N GLN A 312 0.38 9.04 -0.66
CA GLN A 312 1.70 9.61 -0.84
C GLN A 312 2.35 9.10 -2.14
N GLY A 313 2.25 7.80 -2.41
CA GLY A 313 2.73 7.22 -3.67
C GLY A 313 2.06 7.85 -4.89
N ILE A 314 0.72 7.98 -4.91
CA ILE A 314 -0.04 8.63 -5.98
C ILE A 314 0.42 10.09 -6.17
N THR A 315 0.65 10.82 -5.07
CA THR A 315 1.03 12.23 -5.14
C THR A 315 2.46 12.44 -5.66
N ALA A 316 3.36 11.48 -5.37
CA ALA A 316 4.77 11.56 -5.76
C ALA A 316 5.02 11.17 -7.22
N THR A 317 4.10 10.46 -7.85
CA THR A 317 4.22 9.94 -9.24
C THR A 317 3.33 10.65 -10.23
#